data_a3e4bff2f9df85518d9e4d764d3a4285
#
_entry.id   a3e4bff2f9df85518d9e4d764d3a4285
#
_cell.length_a   1.000
_cell.length_b   1.000
_cell.length_c   1.000
_cell.angle_alpha   90.00
_cell.angle_beta   90.00
_cell.angle_gamma   90.00
#
_symmetry.space_group_name_H-M   'P 1'
#
loop_
_entity.id
_entity.type
_entity.pdbx_description
1 polymer ?
#
loop_
_entity_poly.entity_id
_entity_poly.type
_entity_poly.pdbx_seq_one_letter_code
_entity_poly.pdbx_strand_id
1 'polypeptide(L)'
;MATITWQGTTSDDYNTTSNWEGDVAPGAGDTIIFSPNYSNPLTNNVDLGTTAISEVIVEAGYTADIGSETNPFKASFSKFRYSGSGNIWVDFGTSSGVDPVITHSLPFQAGEYAVHLQGDIDNLTVSGGSVII
;
A
#
# COMPACT_ATOMS: atom_id res chain seq x y z
N MET A 1 1.40 9.45 -16.64
CA MET A 1 2.11 9.22 -15.37
C MET A 1 1.80 10.36 -14.42
N ALA A 2 0.98 10.07 -13.45
CA ALA A 2 0.57 11.05 -12.44
C ALA A 2 1.01 10.58 -11.05
N THR A 3 1.09 11.51 -10.12
CA THR A 3 1.24 11.22 -8.69
C THR A 3 -0.09 11.58 -8.03
N ILE A 4 -0.75 10.59 -7.44
CA ILE A 4 -2.11 10.73 -6.92
C ILE A 4 -2.13 10.35 -5.45
N THR A 5 -2.67 11.24 -4.61
CA THR A 5 -2.76 11.03 -3.17
C THR A 5 -4.10 10.41 -2.79
N TRP A 6 -4.06 9.36 -1.99
CA TRP A 6 -5.23 8.76 -1.37
C TRP A 6 -5.78 9.68 -0.27
N GLN A 7 -7.05 10.00 -0.34
CA GLN A 7 -7.73 10.83 0.66
C GLN A 7 -8.75 10.02 1.47
N GLY A 8 -9.48 9.12 0.83
CA GLY A 8 -10.45 8.26 1.51
C GLY A 8 -11.56 9.00 2.23
N THR A 9 -11.92 10.17 1.76
CA THR A 9 -12.88 11.04 2.44
C THR A 9 -14.33 10.65 2.19
N THR A 10 -14.59 9.85 1.16
CA THR A 10 -15.93 9.38 0.79
C THR A 10 -16.17 7.96 1.28
N SER A 11 -15.21 7.07 1.09
CA SER A 11 -15.31 5.65 1.48
C SER A 11 -13.91 5.01 1.52
N ASP A 12 -13.85 3.70 1.72
CA ASP A 12 -12.63 2.90 1.68
C ASP A 12 -12.42 2.17 0.33
N ASP A 13 -13.09 2.62 -0.72
CA ASP A 13 -13.15 1.97 -2.03
C ASP A 13 -12.20 2.64 -3.04
N TYR A 14 -11.29 1.83 -3.60
CA TYR A 14 -10.33 2.26 -4.61
C TYR A 14 -11.01 2.91 -5.83
N ASN A 15 -12.13 2.35 -6.27
CA ASN A 15 -12.81 2.79 -7.49
C ASN A 15 -13.67 4.05 -7.31
N THR A 16 -13.88 4.51 -6.09
CA THR A 16 -14.58 5.76 -5.83
C THR A 16 -13.66 6.94 -6.10
N THR A 17 -13.86 7.62 -7.21
CA THR A 17 -12.94 8.67 -7.69
C THR A 17 -12.76 9.82 -6.70
N SER A 18 -13.83 10.19 -5.99
CA SER A 18 -13.77 11.25 -4.96
C SER A 18 -12.93 10.91 -3.73
N ASN A 19 -12.45 9.67 -3.63
CA ASN A 19 -11.46 9.28 -2.61
C ASN A 19 -10.03 9.65 -2.99
N TRP A 20 -9.81 10.10 -4.21
CA TRP A 20 -8.49 10.42 -4.74
C TRP A 20 -8.35 11.92 -5.01
N GLU A 21 -7.16 12.44 -4.79
CA GLU A 21 -6.85 13.82 -5.17
C GLU A 21 -7.07 14.03 -6.67
N GLY A 22 -7.82 15.06 -7.00
CA GLY A 22 -8.16 15.36 -8.39
C GLY A 22 -9.30 14.51 -8.96
N ASP A 23 -9.98 13.73 -8.13
CA ASP A 23 -11.14 12.89 -8.52
C ASP A 23 -10.82 11.87 -9.61
N VAL A 24 -9.61 11.33 -9.59
CA VAL A 24 -9.15 10.31 -10.55
C VAL A 24 -8.45 9.19 -9.79
N ALA A 25 -8.97 7.96 -9.90
CA ALA A 25 -8.29 6.79 -9.33
C ALA A 25 -7.02 6.46 -10.14
N PRO A 26 -5.92 6.08 -9.48
CA PRO A 26 -4.67 5.74 -10.17
C PRO A 26 -4.83 4.58 -11.14
N GLY A 27 -4.12 4.66 -12.25
CA GLY A 27 -4.04 3.62 -13.26
C GLY A 27 -2.59 3.28 -13.61
N ALA A 28 -2.42 2.62 -14.75
CA ALA A 28 -1.11 2.18 -15.20
C ALA A 28 -0.10 3.33 -15.31
N GLY A 29 1.08 3.15 -14.72
CA GLY A 29 2.15 4.11 -14.74
C GLY A 29 2.08 5.18 -13.64
N ASP A 30 1.02 5.20 -12.84
CA ASP A 30 0.86 6.21 -11.81
C ASP A 30 1.61 5.87 -10.52
N THR A 31 1.90 6.90 -9.73
CA THR A 31 2.44 6.80 -8.37
C THR A 31 1.33 7.10 -7.37
N ILE A 32 1.21 6.27 -6.34
CA ILE A 32 0.21 6.40 -5.28
C ILE A 32 0.90 6.85 -3.99
N ILE A 33 0.37 7.90 -3.36
CA ILE A 33 0.85 8.40 -2.07
C ILE A 33 -0.24 8.23 -1.02
N PHE A 34 0.14 7.65 0.12
CA PHE A 34 -0.67 7.62 1.34
C PHE A 34 -0.07 8.61 2.34
N SER A 35 -0.77 9.71 2.56
CA SER A 35 -0.29 10.82 3.37
C SER A 35 -0.86 10.77 4.80
N PRO A 36 -0.10 11.15 5.83
CA PRO A 36 -0.63 11.24 7.20
C PRO A 36 -1.74 12.26 7.36
N ASN A 37 -1.90 13.18 6.41
CA ASN A 37 -3.02 14.13 6.42
C ASN A 37 -4.37 13.47 6.16
N TYR A 38 -4.37 12.26 5.59
CA TYR A 38 -5.57 11.51 5.24
C TYR A 38 -5.40 10.05 5.68
N SER A 39 -5.34 9.80 6.98
CA SER A 39 -5.18 8.46 7.54
C SER A 39 -6.51 7.70 7.53
N ASN A 40 -7.04 7.44 6.33
CA ASN A 40 -8.27 6.69 6.11
C ASN A 40 -7.94 5.35 5.45
N PRO A 41 -8.66 4.27 5.80
CA PRO A 41 -8.35 2.95 5.27
C PRO A 41 -8.70 2.83 3.78
N LEU A 42 -7.94 2.00 3.06
CA LEU A 42 -8.22 1.57 1.70
C LEU A 42 -8.34 0.05 1.71
N THR A 43 -9.57 -0.48 1.66
CA THR A 43 -9.82 -1.91 1.86
C THR A 43 -10.71 -2.56 0.82
N ASN A 44 -11.40 -1.79 -0.02
CA ASN A 44 -12.31 -2.29 -1.05
C ASN A 44 -11.79 -2.05 -2.47
N ASN A 45 -12.06 -2.99 -3.37
CA ASN A 45 -11.67 -2.95 -4.78
C ASN A 45 -10.17 -2.72 -4.97
N VAL A 46 -9.37 -3.33 -4.12
CA VAL A 46 -7.91 -3.16 -4.08
C VAL A 46 -7.16 -4.22 -4.90
N ASP A 47 -7.86 -5.14 -5.53
CA ASP A 47 -7.26 -6.08 -6.48
C ASP A 47 -7.24 -5.44 -7.87
N LEU A 48 -6.10 -4.88 -8.22
CA LEU A 48 -5.87 -4.25 -9.53
C LEU A 48 -5.30 -5.22 -10.57
N GLY A 49 -5.23 -6.50 -10.22
CA GLY A 49 -4.73 -7.54 -11.11
C GLY A 49 -3.28 -7.30 -11.54
N THR A 50 -3.08 -7.13 -12.84
CA THR A 50 -1.76 -6.90 -13.43
C THR A 50 -1.51 -5.44 -13.80
N THR A 51 -2.33 -4.52 -13.31
CA THR A 51 -2.12 -3.09 -13.56
C THR A 51 -0.75 -2.67 -13.04
N ALA A 52 0.05 -2.04 -13.88
CA ALA A 52 1.41 -1.62 -13.55
C ALA A 52 1.37 -0.29 -12.79
N ILE A 53 1.60 -0.34 -11.50
CA ILE A 53 1.74 0.85 -10.65
C ILE A 53 3.23 1.17 -10.50
N SER A 54 3.64 2.37 -10.85
CA SER A 54 5.05 2.77 -10.85
C SER A 54 5.64 2.78 -9.45
N GLU A 55 4.94 3.35 -8.48
CA GLU A 55 5.42 3.43 -7.11
C GLU A 55 4.26 3.59 -6.14
N VAL A 56 4.37 2.97 -4.97
CA VAL A 56 3.53 3.26 -3.81
C VAL A 56 4.43 3.82 -2.71
N ILE A 57 4.04 4.96 -2.16
CA ILE A 57 4.73 5.59 -1.04
C ILE A 57 3.74 5.78 0.09
N VAL A 58 3.94 5.06 1.19
CA VAL A 58 3.19 5.27 2.43
C VAL A 58 4.06 6.09 3.36
N GLU A 59 3.69 7.35 3.56
CA GLU A 59 4.50 8.29 4.32
C GLU A 59 4.42 8.04 5.82
N ALA A 60 5.47 8.46 6.54
CA ALA A 60 5.51 8.37 8.00
C ALA A 60 4.32 9.12 8.62
N GLY A 61 3.66 8.49 9.59
CA GLY A 61 2.47 9.04 10.23
C GLY A 61 1.14 8.58 9.63
N TYR A 62 1.13 7.87 8.51
CA TYR A 62 -0.07 7.20 8.01
C TYR A 62 -0.40 6.02 8.93
N THR A 63 -1.61 5.99 9.51
CA THR A 63 -1.98 5.05 10.56
C THR A 63 -3.10 4.08 10.18
N ALA A 64 -3.71 4.24 9.03
CA ALA A 64 -4.86 3.43 8.61
C ALA A 64 -4.42 2.13 7.90
N ASP A 65 -5.37 1.22 7.73
CA ASP A 65 -5.13 -0.06 7.08
C ASP A 65 -5.11 0.08 5.55
N ILE A 66 -4.26 -0.71 4.89
CA ILE A 66 -4.23 -0.85 3.43
C ILE A 66 -4.44 -2.32 3.12
N GLY A 67 -5.52 -2.62 2.38
CA GLY A 67 -5.93 -3.98 2.13
C GLY A 67 -6.50 -4.66 3.37
N SER A 68 -6.72 -5.97 3.26
CA SER A 68 -7.14 -6.83 4.36
C SER A 68 -6.64 -8.25 4.12
N GLU A 69 -6.78 -9.12 5.12
CA GLU A 69 -6.35 -10.52 5.01
C GLU A 69 -7.01 -11.23 3.83
N THR A 70 -8.31 -10.97 3.61
CA THR A 70 -9.08 -11.60 2.54
C THR A 70 -9.06 -10.80 1.23
N ASN A 71 -8.59 -9.57 1.26
CA ASN A 71 -8.60 -8.67 0.11
C ASN A 71 -7.35 -7.79 0.10
N PRO A 72 -6.17 -8.36 -0.17
CA PRO A 72 -4.92 -7.61 -0.18
C PRO A 72 -4.87 -6.59 -1.33
N PHE A 73 -4.12 -5.52 -1.11
CA PHE A 73 -3.83 -4.54 -2.14
C PHE A 73 -2.89 -5.19 -3.17
N LYS A 74 -3.40 -5.44 -4.36
CA LYS A 74 -2.71 -6.19 -5.40
C LYS A 74 -2.57 -5.38 -6.68
N ALA A 75 -1.35 -5.33 -7.19
CA ALA A 75 -1.04 -4.77 -8.50
C ALA A 75 0.36 -5.26 -8.93
N SER A 76 0.77 -4.88 -10.13
CA SER A 76 2.14 -5.07 -10.59
C SER A 76 2.95 -3.82 -10.20
N PHE A 77 3.44 -3.80 -8.95
CA PHE A 77 4.20 -2.67 -8.42
C PHE A 77 5.64 -2.70 -8.90
N SER A 78 6.18 -1.56 -9.32
CA SER A 78 7.63 -1.42 -9.62
C SER A 78 8.43 -1.05 -8.39
N LYS A 79 7.87 -0.18 -7.52
CA LYS A 79 8.49 0.20 -6.24
C LYS A 79 7.41 0.26 -5.17
N PHE A 80 7.77 -0.12 -3.96
CA PHE A 80 6.86 -0.05 -2.81
C PHE A 80 7.64 0.38 -1.57
N ARG A 81 7.25 1.52 -0.98
CA ARG A 81 7.86 2.07 0.23
C ARG A 81 6.81 2.30 1.29
N TYR A 82 7.00 1.69 2.44
CA TYR A 82 6.08 1.80 3.56
C TYR A 82 6.79 2.36 4.79
N SER A 83 6.33 3.49 5.30
CA SER A 83 6.84 4.13 6.52
C SER A 83 5.73 4.43 7.53
N GLY A 84 4.55 3.88 7.33
CA GLY A 84 3.40 4.07 8.20
C GLY A 84 3.42 3.20 9.46
N SER A 85 2.32 3.20 10.18
CA SER A 85 2.15 2.42 11.42
C SER A 85 0.88 1.59 11.45
N GLY A 86 0.06 1.63 10.42
CA GLY A 86 -1.13 0.79 10.29
C GLY A 86 -0.83 -0.63 9.83
N ASN A 87 -1.86 -1.43 9.70
CA ASN A 87 -1.74 -2.77 9.14
C ASN A 87 -1.83 -2.71 7.62
N ILE A 88 -0.97 -3.46 6.93
CA ILE A 88 -1.04 -3.56 5.48
C ILE A 88 -1.01 -5.02 5.02
N TRP A 89 -1.77 -5.30 3.98
CA TRP A 89 -1.78 -6.57 3.26
C TRP A 89 -1.56 -6.27 1.80
N VAL A 90 -0.42 -6.69 1.26
CA VAL A 90 -0.01 -6.39 -0.11
C VAL A 90 0.35 -7.66 -0.86
N ASP A 91 -0.17 -7.79 -2.07
CA ASP A 91 0.15 -8.88 -2.99
C ASP A 91 0.87 -8.30 -4.22
N PHE A 92 2.15 -8.66 -4.37
CA PHE A 92 2.96 -8.20 -5.50
C PHE A 92 2.71 -9.01 -6.78
N GLY A 93 1.86 -10.03 -6.71
CA GLY A 93 1.52 -10.86 -7.86
C GLY A 93 2.75 -11.59 -8.41
N THR A 94 2.87 -11.58 -9.74
CA THR A 94 4.00 -12.20 -10.45
C THR A 94 4.98 -11.16 -11.01
N SER A 95 5.03 -9.98 -10.40
CA SER A 95 5.96 -8.92 -10.78
C SER A 95 7.38 -9.35 -10.51
N SER A 96 8.29 -9.03 -11.43
CA SER A 96 9.72 -9.22 -11.21
C SER A 96 10.40 -7.86 -10.99
N GLY A 97 11.47 -7.85 -10.20
CA GLY A 97 12.25 -6.63 -9.94
C GLY A 97 11.65 -5.69 -8.90
N VAL A 98 10.71 -6.19 -8.09
CA VAL A 98 10.15 -5.40 -6.98
C VAL A 98 11.01 -5.59 -5.73
N ASP A 99 11.44 -4.47 -5.15
CA ASP A 99 12.26 -4.42 -3.94
C ASP A 99 11.55 -3.57 -2.87
N PRO A 100 10.60 -4.14 -2.11
CA PRO A 100 9.89 -3.37 -1.09
C PRO A 100 10.81 -2.89 0.02
N VAL A 101 10.60 -1.66 0.46
CA VAL A 101 11.28 -1.08 1.63
C VAL A 101 10.24 -0.82 2.71
N ILE A 102 10.36 -1.49 3.84
CA ILE A 102 9.41 -1.42 4.94
C ILE A 102 10.11 -0.79 6.16
N THR A 103 9.62 0.35 6.59
CA THR A 103 10.06 1.02 7.82
C THR A 103 8.82 1.30 8.66
N HIS A 104 8.39 0.31 9.45
CA HIS A 104 7.20 0.45 10.27
C HIS A 104 7.48 1.32 11.48
N SER A 105 6.60 2.28 11.76
CA SER A 105 6.82 3.31 12.78
C SER A 105 6.56 2.85 14.22
N LEU A 106 5.84 1.75 14.41
CA LEU A 106 5.56 1.22 15.73
C LEU A 106 6.60 0.17 16.13
N PRO A 107 6.95 0.07 17.43
CA PRO A 107 7.83 -1.00 17.89
C PRO A 107 7.17 -2.36 17.74
N PHE A 108 8.00 -3.39 17.59
CA PHE A 108 7.56 -4.77 17.55
C PHE A 108 6.86 -5.16 18.85
N GLN A 109 5.71 -5.83 18.72
CA GLN A 109 5.01 -6.46 19.83
C GLN A 109 4.82 -7.95 19.53
N ALA A 110 5.15 -8.81 20.48
CA ALA A 110 5.05 -10.25 20.29
C ALA A 110 3.62 -10.68 19.96
N GLY A 111 3.46 -11.47 18.88
CA GLY A 111 2.16 -11.95 18.41
C GLY A 111 1.39 -10.98 17.52
N GLU A 112 1.95 -9.82 17.21
CA GLU A 112 1.33 -8.86 16.30
C GLU A 112 2.16 -8.72 15.02
N TYR A 113 1.46 -8.75 13.89
CA TYR A 113 2.07 -8.59 12.58
C TYR A 113 1.31 -7.49 11.84
N ALA A 114 1.97 -6.38 11.60
CA ALA A 114 1.35 -5.23 10.96
C ALA A 114 1.51 -5.24 9.43
N VAL A 115 2.52 -5.95 8.93
CA VAL A 115 2.83 -5.97 7.50
C VAL A 115 2.76 -7.38 6.98
N HIS A 116 1.84 -7.63 6.04
CA HIS A 116 1.63 -8.94 5.40
C HIS A 116 1.93 -8.79 3.91
N LEU A 117 2.96 -9.47 3.44
CA LEU A 117 3.40 -9.42 2.05
C LEU A 117 3.28 -10.79 1.40
N GLN A 118 2.80 -10.84 0.17
CA GLN A 118 2.76 -12.06 -0.63
C GLN A 118 3.07 -11.76 -2.10
N GLY A 119 3.27 -12.81 -2.90
CA GLY A 119 3.65 -12.69 -4.29
C GLY A 119 5.16 -12.70 -4.49
N ASP A 120 5.61 -12.33 -5.68
CA ASP A 120 7.02 -12.35 -6.04
C ASP A 120 7.73 -11.09 -5.55
N ILE A 121 8.73 -11.30 -4.70
CA ILE A 121 9.55 -10.24 -4.11
C ILE A 121 11.02 -10.61 -4.33
N ASP A 122 11.78 -9.74 -4.98
CA ASP A 122 13.20 -10.00 -5.26
C ASP A 122 14.06 -9.74 -4.02
N ASN A 123 14.00 -8.52 -3.46
CA ASN A 123 14.73 -8.16 -2.25
C ASN A 123 13.80 -7.37 -1.33
N LEU A 124 13.78 -7.73 -0.07
CA LEU A 124 12.98 -7.05 0.94
C LEU A 124 13.90 -6.37 1.95
N THR A 125 13.71 -5.07 2.15
CA THR A 125 14.36 -4.32 3.21
C THR A 125 13.38 -3.98 4.32
N VAL A 126 13.66 -4.41 5.54
CA VAL A 126 12.82 -4.16 6.71
C VAL A 126 13.63 -3.45 7.78
N SER A 127 13.15 -2.30 8.25
CA SER A 127 13.83 -1.48 9.26
C SER A 127 12.89 -1.15 10.42
N GLY A 128 12.18 -2.12 10.92
CA GLY A 128 11.29 -1.96 12.06
C GLY A 128 9.94 -2.63 11.85
N GLY A 129 9.23 -2.80 12.95
CA GLY A 129 7.93 -3.47 12.93
C GLY A 129 8.02 -4.97 12.77
N SER A 130 6.91 -5.56 12.42
CA SER A 130 6.72 -7.00 12.29
C SER A 130 6.17 -7.31 10.91
N VAL A 131 6.86 -8.15 10.15
CA VAL A 131 6.52 -8.47 8.76
C VAL A 131 6.30 -9.97 8.62
N ILE A 132 5.21 -10.36 7.95
CA ILE A 132 4.97 -11.72 7.49
C ILE A 132 5.05 -11.74 5.96
N ILE A 133 5.71 -12.76 5.47
CA ILE A 133 5.83 -13.01 4.03
C ILE A 133 5.19 -14.36 3.70
#